data_75c1190a286fb1bf7f2e7ec4673f6edd
#
_entry.id   75c1190a286fb1bf7f2e7ec4673f6edd
#
_cell.length_a   1.000
_cell.length_b   1.000
_cell.length_c   1.000
_cell.angle_alpha   90.00
_cell.angle_beta   90.00
_cell.angle_gamma   90.00
#
_symmetry.space_group_name_H-M   'P 1'
#
loop_
_entity.id
_entity.type
_entity.pdbx_description
1 polymer ?
#
loop_
_entity_poly.entity_id
_entity_poly.type
_entity_poly.pdbx_seq_one_letter_code
_entity_poly.pdbx_strand_id
1 'polypeptide(L)'
;NYLKSLLSQQSARTITGYVYSSCGFGESTQDVVYGGNALIYENGQLLGESERFSIEPQMVVAQIDVEKLRSERRTNSTYVNAQRNIKYSVLDKQFGIRVVDATPAENVRDFVLEREVNPHPFIPTSTNMKASCEEIFNIQVMGLAKRIVHTHAKTVVVGISGGLDSTLALLVCVKTFDKLGMNRKGIIGVTMPGFGTTDRTYNNAMTLMQSLGISIKEISIAKAVTQHFEDIGHDMNVHDVTYENSQARERTQILMDLANKMGGMVIGTGDLSELALGWATYNGDHMSMYGVNASIPKTLIRHLV
;
A
#
# COMPACT_ATOMS: atom_id res chain seq x y z
N ASN A 1 29.03 -10.26 2.08
CA ASN A 1 27.76 -9.50 1.93
C ASN A 1 27.93 -8.06 1.45
N TYR A 2 29.10 -7.41 1.67
CA TYR A 2 29.33 -6.02 1.23
C TYR A 2 29.09 -5.82 -0.29
N LEU A 3 29.66 -6.69 -1.13
CA LEU A 3 29.50 -6.61 -2.60
C LEU A 3 28.02 -6.68 -3.01
N LYS A 4 27.26 -7.61 -2.46
CA LYS A 4 25.82 -7.74 -2.74
C LYS A 4 25.04 -6.47 -2.37
N SER A 5 25.32 -5.90 -1.19
CA SER A 5 24.69 -4.65 -0.76
C SER A 5 25.09 -3.47 -1.67
N LEU A 6 26.35 -3.39 -2.08
CA LEU A 6 26.83 -2.35 -2.97
C LEU A 6 26.15 -2.41 -4.34
N LEU A 7 26.09 -3.60 -4.95
CA LEU A 7 25.47 -3.80 -6.26
C LEU A 7 23.95 -3.57 -6.23
N SER A 8 23.28 -4.06 -5.19
CA SER A 8 21.86 -3.81 -4.97
C SER A 8 21.56 -2.32 -4.88
N GLN A 9 22.30 -1.58 -4.06
CA GLN A 9 22.12 -0.13 -3.93
C GLN A 9 22.47 0.62 -5.21
N GLN A 10 23.52 0.22 -5.94
CA GLN A 10 23.87 0.84 -7.20
C GLN A 10 22.78 0.66 -8.25
N SER A 11 22.25 -0.55 -8.40
CA SER A 11 21.13 -0.86 -9.28
C SER A 11 19.86 -0.06 -8.91
N ALA A 12 19.51 0.01 -7.62
CA ALA A 12 18.34 0.76 -7.14
C ALA A 12 18.50 2.28 -7.35
N ARG A 13 19.65 2.85 -6.98
CA ARG A 13 19.88 4.28 -7.09
C ARG A 13 19.88 4.79 -8.52
N THR A 14 20.34 3.97 -9.46
CA THR A 14 20.37 4.31 -10.88
C THR A 14 19.16 3.82 -11.66
N ILE A 15 18.27 3.07 -11.01
CA ILE A 15 17.06 2.43 -11.61
C ILE A 15 17.48 1.67 -12.87
N THR A 16 18.36 0.68 -12.72
CA THR A 16 18.97 -0.05 -13.83
C THR A 16 18.92 -1.56 -13.63
N GLY A 17 19.00 -2.29 -14.76
CA GLY A 17 19.59 -3.62 -14.79
C GLY A 17 21.09 -3.49 -14.58
N TYR A 18 21.65 -4.22 -13.62
CA TYR A 18 23.06 -4.15 -13.28
C TYR A 18 23.66 -5.55 -13.31
N VAL A 19 24.59 -5.77 -14.24
CA VAL A 19 25.25 -7.06 -14.42
C VAL A 19 26.70 -6.91 -13.95
N TYR A 20 27.10 -7.79 -13.06
CA TYR A 20 28.44 -7.86 -12.49
C TYR A 20 29.04 -9.22 -12.72
N SER A 21 30.27 -9.25 -13.22
CA SER A 21 31.08 -10.46 -13.35
C SER A 21 32.47 -10.17 -12.81
N SER A 22 32.93 -11.05 -11.95
CA SER A 22 34.25 -10.97 -11.30
C SER A 22 35.16 -12.07 -11.81
N CYS A 23 36.46 -11.86 -11.65
CA CYS A 23 37.48 -12.86 -11.92
C CYS A 23 37.24 -14.15 -11.13
N GLY A 24 37.54 -15.29 -11.74
CA GLY A 24 37.37 -16.62 -11.15
C GLY A 24 38.65 -17.46 -11.14
N PHE A 25 38.47 -18.76 -11.09
CA PHE A 25 39.57 -19.73 -11.09
C PHE A 25 40.44 -19.57 -12.34
N GLY A 26 41.75 -19.49 -12.16
CA GLY A 26 42.73 -19.35 -13.23
C GLY A 26 43.14 -17.93 -13.61
N GLU A 27 42.48 -16.89 -13.08
CA GLU A 27 42.78 -15.47 -13.37
C GLU A 27 44.05 -15.00 -12.64
N SER A 28 44.39 -15.57 -11.51
CA SER A 28 45.65 -15.28 -10.81
C SER A 28 46.16 -16.51 -10.12
N THR A 29 47.46 -16.57 -9.97
CA THR A 29 48.09 -17.82 -9.53
C THR A 29 49.01 -17.64 -8.34
N GLN A 30 49.31 -16.41 -7.88
CA GLN A 30 50.36 -16.23 -6.89
C GLN A 30 49.84 -15.64 -5.57
N ASP A 31 49.41 -14.39 -5.55
CA ASP A 31 49.17 -13.64 -4.31
C ASP A 31 47.69 -13.45 -3.97
N VAL A 32 46.78 -13.76 -4.89
CA VAL A 32 45.33 -13.55 -4.73
C VAL A 32 44.55 -14.74 -5.24
N VAL A 33 43.41 -14.96 -4.59
CA VAL A 33 42.43 -15.96 -5.01
C VAL A 33 41.11 -15.25 -5.32
N TYR A 34 40.58 -15.48 -6.51
CA TYR A 34 39.33 -14.90 -6.95
C TYR A 34 38.16 -15.88 -6.75
N GLY A 35 37.04 -15.32 -6.30
CA GLY A 35 35.85 -16.12 -5.98
C GLY A 35 34.92 -16.42 -7.14
N GLY A 36 35.11 -15.80 -8.31
CA GLY A 36 34.28 -16.03 -9.49
C GLY A 36 32.82 -15.73 -9.23
N ASN A 37 32.45 -14.46 -9.00
CA ASN A 37 31.08 -14.08 -8.64
C ASN A 37 30.42 -13.36 -9.81
N ALA A 38 29.32 -13.92 -10.33
CA ALA A 38 28.44 -13.28 -11.29
C ALA A 38 27.10 -12.96 -10.62
N LEU A 39 26.64 -11.71 -10.76
CA LEU A 39 25.43 -11.22 -10.10
C LEU A 39 24.64 -10.35 -11.08
N ILE A 40 23.33 -10.56 -11.13
CA ILE A 40 22.40 -9.74 -11.94
C ILE A 40 21.38 -9.12 -11.02
N TYR A 41 21.28 -7.80 -11.06
CA TYR A 41 20.31 -7.02 -10.29
C TYR A 41 19.40 -6.22 -11.21
N GLU A 42 18.16 -5.99 -10.79
CA GLU A 42 17.21 -5.06 -11.40
C GLU A 42 16.59 -4.20 -10.31
N ASN A 43 16.79 -2.88 -10.38
CA ASN A 43 16.24 -1.93 -9.41
C ASN A 43 16.40 -2.38 -7.94
N GLY A 44 17.59 -2.87 -7.62
CA GLY A 44 17.97 -3.35 -6.27
C GLY A 44 17.63 -4.81 -5.97
N GLN A 45 16.83 -5.46 -6.78
CA GLN A 45 16.45 -6.87 -6.61
C GLN A 45 17.47 -7.80 -7.27
N LEU A 46 17.93 -8.82 -6.56
CA LEU A 46 18.77 -9.88 -7.12
C LEU A 46 17.93 -10.80 -8.00
N LEU A 47 18.33 -10.95 -9.26
CA LEU A 47 17.68 -11.83 -10.23
C LEU A 47 18.44 -13.14 -10.44
N GLY A 48 19.76 -13.11 -10.31
CA GLY A 48 20.58 -14.29 -10.49
C GLY A 48 21.96 -14.17 -9.87
N GLU A 49 22.53 -15.29 -9.45
CA GLU A 49 23.81 -15.38 -8.79
C GLU A 49 24.51 -16.69 -9.16
N SER A 50 25.80 -16.65 -9.45
CA SER A 50 26.64 -17.83 -9.61
C SER A 50 27.09 -18.40 -8.27
N GLU A 51 27.46 -19.68 -8.27
CA GLU A 51 28.22 -20.26 -7.17
C GLU A 51 29.62 -19.64 -7.13
N ARG A 52 30.12 -19.38 -5.93
CA ARG A 52 31.46 -18.87 -5.70
C ARG A 52 32.46 -20.01 -5.53
N PHE A 53 33.70 -19.75 -5.93
CA PHE A 53 34.82 -20.69 -5.82
C PHE A 53 34.65 -21.97 -6.63
N SER A 54 33.87 -21.91 -7.72
CA SER A 54 33.79 -23.01 -8.68
C SER A 54 35.05 -23.04 -9.53
N ILE A 55 35.54 -24.26 -9.82
CA ILE A 55 36.61 -24.51 -10.77
C ILE A 55 36.08 -24.51 -12.20
N GLU A 56 34.84 -24.93 -12.38
CA GLU A 56 34.17 -25.01 -13.67
C GLU A 56 33.57 -23.63 -14.07
N PRO A 57 33.58 -23.29 -15.37
CA PRO A 57 32.91 -22.11 -15.88
C PRO A 57 31.43 -22.10 -15.52
N GLN A 58 30.92 -20.93 -15.12
CA GLN A 58 29.52 -20.75 -14.79
C GLN A 58 28.88 -19.64 -15.65
N MET A 59 27.61 -19.82 -15.91
CA MET A 59 26.79 -18.84 -16.61
C MET A 59 25.52 -18.57 -15.81
N VAL A 60 25.21 -17.28 -15.62
CA VAL A 60 23.97 -16.82 -14.99
C VAL A 60 23.15 -16.10 -16.05
N VAL A 61 21.89 -16.50 -16.17
CA VAL A 61 20.93 -15.91 -17.10
C VAL A 61 19.75 -15.35 -16.31
N ALA A 62 19.28 -14.17 -16.66
CA ALA A 62 18.09 -13.56 -16.07
C ALA A 62 17.37 -12.65 -17.08
N GLN A 63 16.08 -12.48 -16.88
CA GLN A 63 15.26 -11.56 -17.68
C GLN A 63 15.11 -10.23 -16.92
N ILE A 64 15.48 -9.13 -17.58
CA ILE A 64 15.36 -7.76 -17.06
C ILE A 64 14.17 -7.08 -17.73
N ASP A 65 13.26 -6.53 -16.93
CA ASP A 65 12.09 -5.77 -17.38
C ASP A 65 12.47 -4.30 -17.66
N VAL A 66 12.87 -4.03 -18.90
CA VAL A 66 13.28 -2.69 -19.33
C VAL A 66 12.12 -1.69 -19.30
N GLU A 67 10.90 -2.11 -19.59
CA GLU A 67 9.73 -1.22 -19.56
C GLU A 67 9.35 -0.83 -18.12
N LYS A 68 9.49 -1.74 -17.17
CA LYS A 68 9.35 -1.41 -15.75
C LYS A 68 10.40 -0.38 -15.30
N LEU A 69 11.67 -0.59 -15.64
CA LEU A 69 12.73 0.38 -15.32
C LEU A 69 12.45 1.75 -15.95
N ARG A 70 11.96 1.79 -17.18
CA ARG A 70 11.58 3.01 -17.88
C ARG A 70 10.41 3.72 -17.17
N SER A 71 9.40 2.98 -16.73
CA SER A 71 8.27 3.50 -15.97
C SER A 71 8.72 4.09 -14.63
N GLU A 72 9.55 3.38 -13.88
CA GLU A 72 10.10 3.85 -12.60
C GLU A 72 10.89 5.15 -12.76
N ARG A 73 11.73 5.26 -13.79
CA ARG A 73 12.48 6.50 -14.09
C ARG A 73 11.57 7.68 -14.41
N ARG A 74 10.45 7.45 -15.08
CA ARG A 74 9.47 8.50 -15.43
C ARG A 74 8.72 9.05 -14.22
N THR A 75 8.39 8.18 -13.26
CA THR A 75 7.61 8.52 -12.07
C THR A 75 8.47 9.05 -10.93
N ASN A 76 9.77 8.75 -10.92
CA ASN A 76 10.70 9.21 -9.89
C ASN A 76 11.08 10.69 -10.11
N SER A 77 10.47 11.57 -9.32
CA SER A 77 10.67 13.02 -9.41
C SER A 77 12.13 13.46 -9.22
N THR A 78 12.87 12.78 -8.34
CA THR A 78 14.29 13.07 -8.09
C THR A 78 15.12 12.76 -9.33
N TYR A 79 14.86 11.62 -9.98
CA TYR A 79 15.54 11.24 -11.20
C TYR A 79 15.26 12.21 -12.36
N VAL A 80 13.99 12.56 -12.56
CA VAL A 80 13.57 13.52 -13.60
C VAL A 80 14.15 14.92 -13.35
N ASN A 81 14.15 15.38 -12.11
CA ASN A 81 14.72 16.69 -11.76
C ASN A 81 16.24 16.73 -11.94
N ALA A 82 16.93 15.64 -11.62
CA ALA A 82 18.38 15.55 -11.89
C ALA A 82 18.69 15.70 -13.39
N GLN A 83 17.93 15.06 -14.28
CA GLN A 83 18.07 15.21 -15.71
C GLN A 83 17.80 16.65 -16.20
N ARG A 84 16.75 17.31 -15.66
CA ARG A 84 16.44 18.71 -15.98
C ARG A 84 17.58 19.64 -15.56
N ASN A 85 18.11 19.45 -14.35
CA ASN A 85 19.21 20.27 -13.84
C ASN A 85 20.47 20.16 -14.69
N ILE A 86 20.78 18.98 -15.21
CA ILE A 86 21.90 18.78 -16.15
C ILE A 86 21.64 19.53 -17.46
N LYS A 87 20.43 19.43 -18.03
CA LYS A 87 20.06 20.05 -19.29
C LYS A 87 20.15 21.59 -19.27
N TYR A 88 19.91 22.21 -18.11
CA TYR A 88 19.97 23.68 -17.94
C TYR A 88 21.28 24.15 -17.30
N SER A 89 22.25 23.26 -17.07
CA SER A 89 23.54 23.59 -16.48
C SER A 89 24.64 23.70 -17.53
N VAL A 90 25.77 24.27 -17.12
CA VAL A 90 27.01 24.31 -17.96
C VAL A 90 27.47 22.90 -18.38
N LEU A 91 27.05 21.87 -17.63
CA LEU A 91 27.38 20.46 -17.88
C LEU A 91 26.70 19.89 -19.13
N ASP A 92 25.61 20.49 -19.61
CA ASP A 92 24.92 20.04 -20.83
C ASP A 92 25.85 20.10 -22.07
N LYS A 93 26.80 21.05 -22.09
CA LYS A 93 27.82 21.15 -23.16
C LYS A 93 28.94 20.10 -23.06
N GLN A 94 29.09 19.45 -21.89
CA GLN A 94 30.14 18.46 -21.64
C GLN A 94 29.64 17.02 -21.82
N PHE A 95 28.34 16.77 -21.67
CA PHE A 95 27.71 15.44 -21.78
C PHE A 95 26.89 15.35 -23.07
N GLY A 96 27.56 15.12 -24.18
CA GLY A 96 26.89 14.83 -25.44
C GLY A 96 26.18 13.46 -25.42
N ILE A 97 24.96 13.41 -25.96
CA ILE A 97 24.25 12.14 -26.17
C ILE A 97 24.77 11.55 -27.50
N ARG A 98 25.39 10.38 -27.44
CA ARG A 98 25.72 9.58 -28.60
C ARG A 98 24.70 8.49 -28.79
N VAL A 99 23.96 8.53 -29.88
CA VAL A 99 23.03 7.46 -30.27
C VAL A 99 23.77 6.46 -31.13
N VAL A 100 23.75 5.19 -30.73
CA VAL A 100 24.26 4.08 -31.53
C VAL A 100 23.07 3.17 -31.84
N ASP A 101 22.83 2.92 -33.11
CA ASP A 101 21.81 1.95 -33.50
C ASP A 101 22.39 0.55 -33.28
N ALA A 102 21.74 -0.16 -32.40
CA ALA A 102 22.05 -1.54 -31.99
C ALA A 102 20.82 -2.44 -32.11
N THR A 103 20.04 -2.26 -33.18
CA THR A 103 18.84 -3.07 -33.42
C THR A 103 19.23 -4.55 -33.50
N PRO A 104 18.65 -5.44 -32.70
CA PRO A 104 18.92 -6.88 -32.80
C PRO A 104 18.57 -7.39 -34.20
N ALA A 105 19.40 -8.28 -34.74
CA ALA A 105 19.21 -8.88 -36.06
C ALA A 105 17.91 -9.71 -36.17
N GLU A 106 17.38 -10.17 -35.05
CA GLU A 106 16.15 -10.94 -34.96
C GLU A 106 15.12 -10.26 -34.05
N ASN A 107 13.91 -10.10 -34.55
CA ASN A 107 12.76 -9.74 -33.70
C ASN A 107 12.34 -10.97 -32.89
N VAL A 108 12.80 -11.06 -31.67
CA VAL A 108 12.31 -12.07 -30.72
C VAL A 108 10.88 -11.70 -30.34
N ARG A 109 9.90 -12.18 -31.11
CA ARG A 109 8.47 -11.94 -30.83
C ARG A 109 7.89 -12.93 -29.82
N ASP A 110 8.46 -14.14 -29.79
CA ASP A 110 7.99 -15.23 -28.94
C ASP A 110 9.11 -15.59 -27.94
N PHE A 111 9.03 -15.03 -26.74
CA PHE A 111 9.90 -15.44 -25.64
C PHE A 111 9.06 -16.05 -24.51
N VAL A 112 9.62 -17.04 -23.85
CA VAL A 112 9.03 -17.63 -22.65
C VAL A 112 9.40 -16.77 -21.45
N LEU A 113 8.41 -16.38 -20.67
CA LEU A 113 8.67 -15.69 -19.40
C LEU A 113 9.16 -16.72 -18.37
N GLU A 114 10.48 -16.71 -18.11
CA GLU A 114 11.11 -17.58 -17.11
C GLU A 114 11.21 -16.92 -15.73
N ARG A 115 10.97 -15.61 -15.69
CA ARG A 115 11.03 -14.81 -14.48
C ARG A 115 9.85 -15.13 -13.58
N GLU A 116 10.11 -15.41 -12.31
CA GLU A 116 9.06 -15.48 -11.31
C GLU A 116 8.42 -14.11 -11.08
N VAL A 117 7.09 -14.06 -11.20
CA VAL A 117 6.28 -12.88 -10.85
C VAL A 117 5.66 -13.13 -9.49
N ASN A 118 6.02 -12.33 -8.49
CA ASN A 118 5.42 -12.44 -7.17
C ASN A 118 3.91 -12.15 -7.23
N PRO A 119 3.03 -13.13 -6.92
CA PRO A 119 1.58 -12.92 -6.94
C PRO A 119 1.09 -11.99 -5.81
N HIS A 120 1.95 -11.71 -4.83
CA HIS A 120 1.63 -10.85 -3.68
C HIS A 120 2.67 -9.73 -3.52
N PRO A 121 2.79 -8.79 -4.48
CA PRO A 121 3.88 -7.81 -4.50
C PRO A 121 3.83 -6.82 -3.33
N PHE A 122 2.69 -6.68 -2.67
CA PHE A 122 2.50 -5.75 -1.54
C PHE A 122 2.68 -6.40 -0.17
N ILE A 123 2.87 -7.73 -0.12
CA ILE A 123 3.13 -8.42 1.15
C ILE A 123 4.63 -8.47 1.38
N PRO A 124 5.14 -7.92 2.51
CA PRO A 124 6.55 -8.01 2.86
C PRO A 124 7.02 -9.45 2.96
N THR A 125 8.31 -9.68 2.69
CA THR A 125 8.91 -11.00 2.85
C THR A 125 8.87 -11.45 4.32
N SER A 126 8.82 -12.76 4.56
CA SER A 126 8.73 -13.35 5.91
C SER A 126 9.84 -12.86 6.86
N THR A 127 11.05 -12.64 6.35
CA THR A 127 12.20 -12.15 7.12
C THR A 127 12.03 -10.71 7.62
N ASN A 128 11.25 -9.88 6.92
CA ASN A 128 11.05 -8.48 7.25
C ASN A 128 9.58 -8.14 7.63
N MET A 129 8.70 -9.13 7.69
CA MET A 129 7.26 -8.94 7.90
C MET A 129 6.95 -8.03 9.09
N LYS A 130 7.49 -8.35 10.27
CA LYS A 130 7.22 -7.59 11.49
C LYS A 130 7.67 -6.13 11.35
N ALA A 131 8.92 -5.91 10.97
CA ALA A 131 9.48 -4.56 10.83
C ALA A 131 8.72 -3.72 9.79
N SER A 132 8.38 -4.33 8.65
CA SER A 132 7.61 -3.66 7.60
C SER A 132 6.17 -3.35 8.03
N CYS A 133 5.49 -4.27 8.72
CA CYS A 133 4.15 -4.01 9.26
C CYS A 133 4.17 -2.91 10.34
N GLU A 134 5.16 -2.90 11.22
CA GLU A 134 5.34 -1.83 12.21
C GLU A 134 5.57 -0.47 11.54
N GLU A 135 6.40 -0.41 10.51
CA GLU A 135 6.65 0.81 9.74
C GLU A 135 5.37 1.32 9.06
N ILE A 136 4.67 0.45 8.33
CA ILE A 136 3.42 0.78 7.63
C ILE A 136 2.37 1.30 8.63
N PHE A 137 2.18 0.60 9.74
CA PHE A 137 1.22 0.99 10.77
C PHE A 137 1.60 2.34 11.40
N ASN A 138 2.88 2.59 11.67
CA ASN A 138 3.34 3.87 12.19
C ASN A 138 3.14 5.02 11.19
N ILE A 139 3.29 4.78 9.87
CA ILE A 139 2.98 5.76 8.84
C ILE A 139 1.49 6.15 8.89
N GLN A 140 0.58 5.17 9.00
CA GLN A 140 -0.86 5.44 9.15
C GLN A 140 -1.14 6.28 10.40
N VAL A 141 -0.57 5.89 11.55
CA VAL A 141 -0.72 6.59 12.83
C VAL A 141 -0.23 8.04 12.74
N MET A 142 0.96 8.27 12.17
CA MET A 142 1.52 9.61 12.05
C MET A 142 0.75 10.49 11.06
N GLY A 143 0.23 9.90 9.98
CA GLY A 143 -0.65 10.60 9.05
C GLY A 143 -1.92 11.11 9.72
N LEU A 144 -2.60 10.26 10.48
CA LEU A 144 -3.79 10.64 11.24
C LEU A 144 -3.45 11.65 12.36
N ALA A 145 -2.36 11.43 13.10
CA ALA A 145 -1.92 12.35 14.15
C ALA A 145 -1.71 13.77 13.61
N LYS A 146 -1.00 13.90 12.47
CA LYS A 146 -0.81 15.20 11.81
C LYS A 146 -2.13 15.85 11.43
N ARG A 147 -3.08 15.08 10.92
CA ARG A 147 -4.40 15.58 10.53
C ARG A 147 -5.18 16.09 11.75
N ILE A 148 -5.24 15.32 12.85
CA ILE A 148 -5.90 15.70 14.10
C ILE A 148 -5.32 17.00 14.65
N VAL A 149 -3.98 17.09 14.76
CA VAL A 149 -3.30 18.29 15.26
C VAL A 149 -3.58 19.50 14.39
N HIS A 150 -3.55 19.35 13.06
CA HIS A 150 -3.77 20.44 12.12
C HIS A 150 -5.20 20.98 12.14
N THR A 151 -6.19 20.08 12.25
CA THR A 151 -7.62 20.46 12.25
C THR A 151 -8.14 20.82 13.63
N HIS A 152 -7.34 20.61 14.67
CA HIS A 152 -7.74 20.75 16.07
C HIS A 152 -8.96 19.88 16.43
N ALA A 153 -9.15 18.76 15.75
CA ALA A 153 -10.25 17.84 16.00
C ALA A 153 -10.13 17.23 17.41
N LYS A 154 -11.24 17.29 18.16
CA LYS A 154 -11.31 16.74 19.52
C LYS A 154 -11.74 15.29 19.55
N THR A 155 -12.43 14.85 18.50
CA THR A 155 -12.99 13.51 18.36
C THR A 155 -12.75 12.97 16.96
N VAL A 156 -12.80 11.65 16.84
CA VAL A 156 -12.90 10.94 15.55
C VAL A 156 -14.10 10.01 15.57
N VAL A 157 -14.78 9.90 14.45
CA VAL A 157 -15.95 9.03 14.27
C VAL A 157 -15.61 7.95 13.25
N VAL A 158 -15.81 6.69 13.61
CA VAL A 158 -15.48 5.52 12.77
C VAL A 158 -16.68 4.59 12.70
N GLY A 159 -17.10 4.22 11.51
CA GLY A 159 -18.09 3.17 11.31
C GLY A 159 -17.45 1.79 11.51
N ILE A 160 -17.97 0.99 12.44
CA ILE A 160 -17.42 -0.33 12.78
C ILE A 160 -18.37 -1.42 12.30
N SER A 161 -17.99 -2.08 11.21
CA SER A 161 -18.77 -3.20 10.63
C SER A 161 -18.43 -4.55 11.24
N GLY A 162 -17.33 -4.66 11.98
CA GLY A 162 -16.76 -5.94 12.47
C GLY A 162 -15.87 -6.66 11.44
N GLY A 163 -15.61 -6.04 10.28
CA GLY A 163 -14.65 -6.50 9.27
C GLY A 163 -13.23 -6.01 9.55
N LEU A 164 -12.26 -6.57 8.83
CA LEU A 164 -10.82 -6.26 9.00
C LEU A 164 -10.49 -4.79 8.74
N ASP A 165 -11.12 -4.17 7.75
CA ASP A 165 -10.83 -2.78 7.35
C ASP A 165 -11.20 -1.79 8.46
N SER A 166 -12.41 -1.94 9.01
CA SER A 166 -12.87 -1.12 10.14
C SER A 166 -12.07 -1.42 11.41
N THR A 167 -11.61 -2.67 11.58
CA THR A 167 -10.73 -3.06 12.69
C THR A 167 -9.39 -2.35 12.59
N LEU A 168 -8.72 -2.39 11.43
CA LEU A 168 -7.45 -1.69 11.22
C LEU A 168 -7.62 -0.18 11.44
N ALA A 169 -8.64 0.44 10.85
CA ALA A 169 -8.90 1.86 11.02
C ALA A 169 -9.08 2.24 12.50
N LEU A 170 -9.80 1.42 13.26
CA LEU A 170 -9.98 1.63 14.69
C LEU A 170 -8.67 1.50 15.48
N LEU A 171 -7.85 0.49 15.19
CA LEU A 171 -6.53 0.32 15.82
C LEU A 171 -5.60 1.50 15.53
N VAL A 172 -5.61 2.03 14.30
CA VAL A 172 -4.88 3.25 13.94
C VAL A 172 -5.37 4.44 14.76
N CYS A 173 -6.69 4.62 14.92
CA CYS A 173 -7.25 5.68 15.76
C CYS A 173 -6.81 5.57 17.22
N VAL A 174 -6.91 4.38 17.80
CA VAL A 174 -6.51 4.12 19.20
C VAL A 174 -5.03 4.45 19.40
N LYS A 175 -4.16 3.93 18.53
CA LYS A 175 -2.72 4.19 18.64
C LYS A 175 -2.36 5.66 18.44
N THR A 176 -3.12 6.35 17.57
CA THR A 176 -2.97 7.79 17.35
C THR A 176 -3.32 8.58 18.60
N PHE A 177 -4.45 8.28 19.24
CA PHE A 177 -4.89 8.94 20.47
C PHE A 177 -3.90 8.70 21.61
N ASP A 178 -3.45 7.45 21.79
CA ASP A 178 -2.42 7.11 22.77
C ASP A 178 -1.14 7.94 22.54
N LYS A 179 -0.69 8.03 21.28
CA LYS A 179 0.53 8.76 20.90
C LYS A 179 0.42 10.28 21.15
N LEU A 180 -0.78 10.84 20.94
CA LEU A 180 -1.06 12.25 21.19
C LEU A 180 -1.42 12.56 22.67
N GLY A 181 -1.49 11.55 23.53
CA GLY A 181 -1.93 11.72 24.92
C GLY A 181 -3.41 12.10 25.07
N MET A 182 -4.22 11.78 24.05
CA MET A 182 -5.65 12.06 24.03
C MET A 182 -6.44 10.93 24.68
N ASN A 183 -7.57 11.26 25.31
CA ASN A 183 -8.44 10.25 25.91
C ASN A 183 -9.14 9.42 24.82
N ARG A 184 -9.02 8.09 24.87
CA ARG A 184 -9.66 7.16 23.95
C ARG A 184 -11.19 7.33 23.86
N LYS A 185 -11.82 7.95 24.88
CA LYS A 185 -13.25 8.31 24.85
C LYS A 185 -13.59 9.36 23.76
N GLY A 186 -12.60 10.05 23.21
CA GLY A 186 -12.75 10.87 22.01
C GLY A 186 -12.85 10.09 20.70
N ILE A 187 -12.62 8.77 20.72
CA ILE A 187 -12.87 7.88 19.58
C ILE A 187 -14.29 7.35 19.70
N ILE A 188 -15.12 7.67 18.71
CA ILE A 188 -16.54 7.28 18.66
C ILE A 188 -16.66 6.16 17.64
N GLY A 189 -16.72 4.92 18.11
CA GLY A 189 -17.06 3.78 17.28
C GLY A 189 -18.57 3.68 17.10
N VAL A 190 -19.02 3.65 15.86
CA VAL A 190 -20.45 3.61 15.52
C VAL A 190 -20.76 2.30 14.83
N THR A 191 -21.63 1.48 15.43
CA THR A 191 -22.22 0.33 14.75
C THR A 191 -23.62 0.70 14.28
N MET A 192 -23.92 0.36 13.02
CA MET A 192 -25.15 0.77 12.37
C MET A 192 -25.85 -0.46 11.75
N PRO A 193 -26.52 -1.28 12.58
CA PRO A 193 -27.21 -2.45 12.08
C PRO A 193 -28.30 -2.06 11.08
N GLY A 194 -28.28 -2.74 9.93
CA GLY A 194 -29.27 -2.67 8.87
C GLY A 194 -29.83 -4.05 8.56
N PHE A 195 -30.44 -4.21 7.38
CA PHE A 195 -31.13 -5.45 7.01
C PHE A 195 -30.21 -6.66 6.74
N GLY A 196 -28.90 -6.44 6.50
CA GLY A 196 -27.91 -7.48 6.21
C GLY A 196 -26.89 -7.74 7.34
N THR A 197 -27.07 -7.17 8.52
CA THR A 197 -26.11 -7.32 9.62
C THR A 197 -26.25 -8.69 10.28
N THR A 198 -25.14 -9.46 10.38
CA THR A 198 -25.13 -10.75 11.06
C THR A 198 -24.74 -10.61 12.54
N ASP A 199 -25.25 -11.48 13.41
CA ASP A 199 -24.92 -11.51 14.85
C ASP A 199 -23.41 -11.62 15.10
N ARG A 200 -22.71 -12.38 14.28
CA ARG A 200 -21.25 -12.57 14.39
C ARG A 200 -20.48 -11.27 14.17
N THR A 201 -20.78 -10.54 13.11
CA THR A 201 -20.10 -9.26 12.80
C THR A 201 -20.42 -8.20 13.83
N TYR A 202 -21.67 -8.15 14.27
CA TYR A 202 -22.10 -7.27 15.35
C TYR A 202 -21.36 -7.54 16.67
N ASN A 203 -21.33 -8.80 17.12
CA ASN A 203 -20.65 -9.17 18.36
C ASN A 203 -19.14 -8.90 18.31
N ASN A 204 -18.49 -9.15 17.17
CA ASN A 204 -17.08 -8.82 16.97
C ASN A 204 -16.83 -7.32 17.11
N ALA A 205 -17.67 -6.49 16.48
CA ALA A 205 -17.56 -5.04 16.56
C ALA A 205 -17.72 -4.55 18.00
N MET A 206 -18.74 -5.01 18.72
CA MET A 206 -19.01 -4.62 20.10
C MET A 206 -17.89 -5.04 21.05
N THR A 207 -17.42 -6.29 20.97
CA THR A 207 -16.32 -6.82 21.79
C THR A 207 -15.04 -6.03 21.58
N LEU A 208 -14.69 -5.75 20.31
CA LEU A 208 -13.49 -4.97 19.96
C LEU A 208 -13.57 -3.56 20.55
N MET A 209 -14.66 -2.84 20.32
CA MET A 209 -14.82 -1.47 20.81
C MET A 209 -14.78 -1.38 22.35
N GLN A 210 -15.40 -2.34 23.04
CA GLN A 210 -15.38 -2.44 24.51
C GLN A 210 -13.96 -2.69 25.02
N SER A 211 -13.24 -3.65 24.43
CA SER A 211 -11.87 -4.01 24.86
C SER A 211 -10.89 -2.86 24.67
N LEU A 212 -11.09 -2.01 23.67
CA LEU A 212 -10.24 -0.83 23.41
C LEU A 212 -10.62 0.37 24.27
N GLY A 213 -11.72 0.33 25.01
CA GLY A 213 -12.14 1.37 25.94
C GLY A 213 -12.61 2.67 25.30
N ILE A 214 -13.05 2.64 24.05
CA ILE A 214 -13.55 3.80 23.29
C ILE A 214 -14.99 4.15 23.65
N SER A 215 -15.55 5.22 23.08
CA SER A 215 -16.99 5.52 23.14
C SER A 215 -17.72 4.75 22.06
N ILE A 216 -18.86 4.14 22.43
CA ILE A 216 -19.65 3.30 21.53
C ILE A 216 -21.02 3.93 21.29
N LYS A 217 -21.43 3.97 20.02
CA LYS A 217 -22.79 4.32 19.63
C LYS A 217 -23.36 3.22 18.75
N GLU A 218 -24.58 2.83 19.05
CA GLU A 218 -25.37 1.95 18.20
C GLU A 218 -26.55 2.74 17.63
N ILE A 219 -26.64 2.77 16.30
CA ILE A 219 -27.67 3.52 15.58
C ILE A 219 -28.23 2.64 14.47
N SER A 220 -29.45 2.14 14.65
CA SER A 220 -30.12 1.38 13.59
C SER A 220 -30.53 2.28 12.44
N ILE A 221 -30.17 1.89 11.23
CA ILE A 221 -30.58 2.62 10.00
C ILE A 221 -31.93 2.15 9.46
N ALA A 222 -32.50 1.09 10.02
CA ALA A 222 -33.68 0.43 9.46
C ALA A 222 -34.86 1.39 9.22
N LYS A 223 -35.19 2.22 10.21
CA LYS A 223 -36.33 3.16 10.10
C LYS A 223 -36.11 4.22 9.00
N ALA A 224 -34.93 4.82 8.96
CA ALA A 224 -34.59 5.86 7.99
C ALA A 224 -34.59 5.29 6.57
N VAL A 225 -33.99 4.13 6.37
CA VAL A 225 -33.95 3.45 5.05
C VAL A 225 -35.35 3.00 4.62
N THR A 226 -36.18 2.47 5.53
CA THR A 226 -37.57 2.12 5.21
C THR A 226 -38.34 3.35 4.73
N GLN A 227 -38.27 4.46 5.46
CA GLN A 227 -38.93 5.70 5.06
C GLN A 227 -38.43 6.21 3.71
N HIS A 228 -37.10 6.15 3.50
CA HIS A 228 -36.52 6.53 2.22
C HIS A 228 -37.03 5.67 1.05
N PHE A 229 -37.17 4.36 1.24
CA PHE A 229 -37.74 3.47 0.22
C PHE A 229 -39.21 3.79 -0.09
N GLU A 230 -40.00 4.08 0.93
CA GLU A 230 -41.38 4.55 0.75
C GLU A 230 -41.44 5.84 -0.06
N ASP A 231 -40.59 6.82 0.27
CA ASP A 231 -40.55 8.13 -0.38
C ASP A 231 -40.17 8.05 -1.86
N ILE A 232 -39.27 7.13 -2.23
CA ILE A 232 -38.85 6.93 -3.63
C ILE A 232 -39.66 5.85 -4.37
N GLY A 233 -40.60 5.16 -3.70
CA GLY A 233 -41.39 4.10 -4.27
C GLY A 233 -40.62 2.81 -4.57
N HIS A 234 -39.55 2.52 -3.79
CA HIS A 234 -38.77 1.31 -3.94
C HIS A 234 -39.34 0.16 -3.11
N ASP A 235 -39.49 -1.03 -3.71
CA ASP A 235 -39.94 -2.22 -3.00
C ASP A 235 -38.79 -2.81 -2.17
N MET A 236 -38.97 -2.91 -0.85
CA MET A 236 -37.99 -3.46 0.08
C MET A 236 -37.60 -4.92 -0.18
N ASN A 237 -38.41 -5.68 -0.94
CA ASN A 237 -38.11 -7.05 -1.30
C ASN A 237 -37.19 -7.15 -2.53
N VAL A 238 -36.93 -6.04 -3.20
CA VAL A 238 -36.02 -5.97 -4.36
C VAL A 238 -34.64 -5.57 -3.88
N HIS A 239 -33.74 -6.55 -3.77
CA HIS A 239 -32.34 -6.36 -3.30
C HIS A 239 -31.43 -6.02 -4.48
N ASP A 240 -31.61 -4.85 -5.03
CA ASP A 240 -30.83 -4.28 -6.13
C ASP A 240 -29.80 -3.24 -5.67
N VAL A 241 -29.18 -2.56 -6.61
CA VAL A 241 -28.22 -1.48 -6.34
C VAL A 241 -28.83 -0.33 -5.53
N THR A 242 -30.14 -0.07 -5.65
CA THR A 242 -30.85 0.95 -4.88
C THR A 242 -30.92 0.56 -3.41
N TYR A 243 -31.29 -0.70 -3.16
CA TYR A 243 -31.35 -1.28 -1.82
C TYR A 243 -30.01 -1.19 -1.08
N GLU A 244 -28.91 -1.59 -1.73
CA GLU A 244 -27.57 -1.56 -1.12
C GLU A 244 -27.06 -0.13 -0.92
N ASN A 245 -27.19 0.70 -1.94
CA ASN A 245 -26.62 2.06 -1.93
C ASN A 245 -27.35 2.99 -0.97
N SER A 246 -28.66 2.85 -0.78
CA SER A 246 -29.41 3.65 0.17
C SER A 246 -28.96 3.39 1.61
N GLN A 247 -28.72 2.13 1.96
CA GLN A 247 -28.19 1.77 3.27
C GLN A 247 -26.78 2.33 3.50
N ALA A 248 -25.90 2.25 2.50
CA ALA A 248 -24.54 2.77 2.60
C ALA A 248 -24.52 4.30 2.75
N ARG A 249 -25.38 5.02 2.02
CA ARG A 249 -25.49 6.48 2.12
C ARG A 249 -26.03 6.92 3.46
N GLU A 250 -27.04 6.23 3.99
CA GLU A 250 -27.58 6.51 5.32
C GLU A 250 -26.53 6.38 6.41
N ARG A 251 -25.70 5.32 6.37
CA ARG A 251 -24.58 5.16 7.30
C ARG A 251 -23.59 6.33 7.19
N THR A 252 -23.27 6.72 5.99
CA THR A 252 -22.34 7.83 5.75
C THR A 252 -22.88 9.15 6.27
N GLN A 253 -24.14 9.46 6.03
CA GLN A 253 -24.80 10.65 6.54
C GLN A 253 -24.74 10.72 8.06
N ILE A 254 -25.10 9.63 8.75
CA ILE A 254 -25.02 9.55 10.22
C ILE A 254 -23.59 9.81 10.73
N LEU A 255 -22.58 9.21 10.11
CA LEU A 255 -21.19 9.41 10.53
C LEU A 255 -20.75 10.87 10.37
N MET A 256 -21.08 11.50 9.22
CA MET A 256 -20.73 12.89 8.93
C MET A 256 -21.39 13.86 9.90
N ASP A 257 -22.68 13.67 10.18
CA ASP A 257 -23.44 14.52 11.09
C ASP A 257 -22.98 14.36 12.54
N LEU A 258 -22.66 13.15 12.97
CA LEU A 258 -22.04 12.92 14.27
C LEU A 258 -20.68 13.62 14.40
N ALA A 259 -19.84 13.54 13.38
CA ALA A 259 -18.56 14.23 13.39
C ALA A 259 -18.72 15.73 13.50
N ASN A 260 -19.63 16.32 12.74
CA ASN A 260 -19.96 17.75 12.80
C ASN A 260 -20.46 18.14 14.20
N LYS A 261 -21.42 17.38 14.76
CA LYS A 261 -21.98 17.63 16.08
C LYS A 261 -20.95 17.57 17.20
N MET A 262 -19.93 16.71 17.06
CA MET A 262 -18.93 16.45 18.10
C MET A 262 -17.60 17.20 17.87
N GLY A 263 -17.53 18.09 16.88
CA GLY A 263 -16.30 18.81 16.54
C GLY A 263 -15.14 17.91 16.17
N GLY A 264 -15.44 16.87 15.41
CA GLY A 264 -14.51 15.84 15.01
C GLY A 264 -14.44 15.58 13.51
N MET A 265 -13.88 14.45 13.14
CA MET A 265 -13.78 14.03 11.75
C MET A 265 -14.16 12.56 11.56
N VAL A 266 -14.71 12.24 10.40
CA VAL A 266 -14.98 10.86 9.99
C VAL A 266 -13.70 10.22 9.47
N ILE A 267 -13.33 9.07 10.04
CA ILE A 267 -12.22 8.25 9.58
C ILE A 267 -12.73 7.16 8.66
N GLY A 268 -12.23 7.19 7.42
CA GLY A 268 -12.58 6.21 6.40
C GLY A 268 -11.85 4.89 6.60
N THR A 269 -12.57 3.81 6.31
CA THR A 269 -12.09 2.44 6.43
C THR A 269 -11.74 1.80 5.09
N GLY A 270 -12.12 2.44 3.97
CA GLY A 270 -11.86 1.93 2.61
C GLY A 270 -10.38 1.76 2.32
N ASP A 271 -10.03 0.67 1.65
CA ASP A 271 -8.67 0.27 1.34
C ASP A 271 -8.23 0.61 -0.10
N LEU A 272 -6.95 0.40 -0.40
CA LEU A 272 -6.38 0.65 -1.73
C LEU A 272 -7.03 -0.21 -2.82
N SER A 273 -7.37 -1.45 -2.52
CA SER A 273 -7.97 -2.36 -3.51
C SER A 273 -9.37 -1.91 -3.92
N GLU A 274 -10.16 -1.43 -2.96
CA GLU A 274 -11.49 -0.83 -3.22
C GLU A 274 -11.36 0.41 -4.10
N LEU A 275 -10.40 1.29 -3.79
CA LEU A 275 -10.14 2.50 -4.58
C LEU A 275 -9.64 2.18 -5.99
N ALA A 276 -8.74 1.20 -6.13
CA ALA A 276 -8.17 0.82 -7.42
C ALA A 276 -9.21 0.16 -8.35
N LEU A 277 -10.14 -0.61 -7.79
CA LEU A 277 -11.19 -1.31 -8.54
C LEU A 277 -12.47 -0.48 -8.71
N GLY A 278 -12.59 0.66 -8.01
CA GLY A 278 -13.85 1.40 -7.91
C GLY A 278 -14.95 0.62 -7.18
N TRP A 279 -14.56 -0.30 -6.30
CA TRP A 279 -15.46 -1.16 -5.53
C TRP A 279 -15.98 -0.42 -4.29
N ALA A 280 -16.86 0.53 -4.52
CA ALA A 280 -17.46 1.33 -3.46
C ALA A 280 -18.80 1.91 -3.92
N THR A 281 -19.70 2.14 -2.97
CA THR A 281 -20.95 2.84 -3.21
C THR A 281 -20.67 4.32 -3.51
N TYR A 282 -21.14 4.80 -4.65
CA TYR A 282 -21.00 6.23 -4.99
C TYR A 282 -21.70 7.12 -3.95
N ASN A 283 -20.95 8.06 -3.39
CA ASN A 283 -21.37 8.94 -2.28
C ASN A 283 -21.86 8.18 -1.04
N GLY A 284 -21.32 7.00 -0.79
CA GLY A 284 -21.65 6.16 0.38
C GLY A 284 -20.41 5.82 1.20
N ASP A 285 -20.17 4.55 1.37
CA ASP A 285 -19.17 3.98 2.28
C ASP A 285 -17.70 4.39 2.05
N HIS A 286 -17.34 4.88 0.85
CA HIS A 286 -16.01 5.44 0.57
C HIS A 286 -15.84 6.89 1.04
N MET A 287 -16.95 7.58 1.39
CA MET A 287 -16.90 8.97 1.82
C MET A 287 -16.38 9.08 3.24
N SER A 288 -15.33 9.88 3.40
CA SER A 288 -14.74 10.19 4.70
C SER A 288 -13.98 11.50 4.66
N MET A 289 -13.63 12.03 5.84
CA MET A 289 -12.78 13.21 5.94
C MET A 289 -11.29 12.86 5.89
N TYR A 290 -10.93 11.63 6.31
CA TYR A 290 -9.57 11.10 6.21
C TYR A 290 -9.57 9.57 6.16
N GLY A 291 -9.10 8.99 5.05
CA GLY A 291 -9.02 7.54 4.85
C GLY A 291 -7.67 6.98 5.33
N VAL A 292 -7.64 6.32 6.47
CA VAL A 292 -6.39 5.79 7.04
C VAL A 292 -5.87 4.55 6.32
N ASN A 293 -6.74 3.81 5.62
CA ASN A 293 -6.39 2.59 4.89
C ASN A 293 -6.22 2.82 3.37
N ALA A 294 -6.36 4.05 2.88
CA ALA A 294 -6.40 4.37 1.45
C ALA A 294 -5.18 3.88 0.64
N SER A 295 -4.03 3.68 1.28
CA SER A 295 -2.81 3.17 0.66
C SER A 295 -2.50 1.71 1.02
N ILE A 296 -3.40 1.02 1.73
CA ILE A 296 -3.19 -0.35 2.21
C ILE A 296 -4.02 -1.31 1.36
N PRO A 297 -3.39 -2.23 0.61
CA PRO A 297 -4.14 -3.22 -0.17
C PRO A 297 -4.79 -4.26 0.74
N LYS A 298 -5.93 -4.80 0.32
CA LYS A 298 -6.73 -5.78 1.06
C LYS A 298 -5.91 -6.97 1.59
N THR A 299 -4.98 -7.46 0.78
CA THR A 299 -4.11 -8.60 1.14
C THR A 299 -3.18 -8.30 2.30
N LEU A 300 -2.79 -7.03 2.51
CA LEU A 300 -1.88 -6.61 3.58
C LEU A 300 -2.62 -6.38 4.91
N ILE A 301 -3.89 -5.97 4.88
CA ILE A 301 -4.66 -5.61 6.09
C ILE A 301 -4.60 -6.69 7.15
N ARG A 302 -4.80 -7.97 6.76
CA ARG A 302 -4.77 -9.10 7.70
C ARG A 302 -3.44 -9.34 8.40
N HIS A 303 -2.35 -8.77 7.88
CA HIS A 303 -1.02 -8.85 8.49
C HIS A 303 -0.76 -7.68 9.44
N LEU A 304 -1.54 -6.60 9.31
CA LEU A 304 -1.47 -5.41 10.15
C LEU A 304 -2.39 -5.52 11.38
N VAL A 305 -3.51 -6.25 11.27
CA VAL A 305 -4.44 -6.56 12.36
C VAL A 305 -3.96 -7.77 13.15
#